data_f9c41caee038844ec1f0dd3d13906dd9
#
_entry.id   f9c41caee038844ec1f0dd3d13906dd9
#
_cell.length_a   1.000
_cell.length_b   1.000
_cell.length_c   1.000
_cell.angle_alpha   90.00
_cell.angle_beta   90.00
_cell.angle_gamma   90.00
#
_symmetry.space_group_name_H-M   'P 1'
#
loop_
_entity.id
_entity.type
_entity.pdbx_description
1 polymer ?
#
loop_
_entity_poly.entity_id
_entity_poly.type
_entity_poly.pdbx_seq_one_letter_code
_entity_poly.pdbx_strand_id
1 'polypeptide(L)'
;MVKKLLLILFSTTISLVSAQEQYYDNVNFSLTGIALKNELASKIIATHTNMLTYTPGVWEASKITDVNPSNSSEVVLIYGWEEGSDAEITNDRTRDNSLQDNGSGASFVWNREHVFSKSLASPALIGQGNSQGPGSDAHNLRPADKTRNSTRSNYKFASGSGNSSRSSVTYNGPDGANTRG
;
A
#
# COMPACT_ATOMS: atom_id res chain seq x y z
N MET A 1 -24.20 -38.34 17.99
CA MET A 1 -23.13 -38.01 17.08
C MET A 1 -23.05 -36.49 16.80
N VAL A 2 -24.15 -35.77 16.59
CA VAL A 2 -24.18 -34.33 16.28
C VAL A 2 -23.55 -33.45 17.36
N LYS A 3 -23.72 -33.71 18.65
CA LYS A 3 -23.13 -32.92 19.75
C LYS A 3 -21.60 -32.98 19.81
N LYS A 4 -20.98 -34.10 19.42
CA LYS A 4 -19.52 -34.25 19.38
C LYS A 4 -18.92 -33.53 18.18
N LEU A 5 -19.63 -33.47 17.04
CA LEU A 5 -19.21 -32.74 15.85
C LEU A 5 -19.24 -31.23 16.08
N LEU A 6 -20.26 -30.74 16.82
CA LEU A 6 -20.37 -29.31 17.16
C LEU A 6 -19.25 -28.87 18.11
N LEU A 7 -18.78 -29.70 19.01
CA LEU A 7 -17.68 -29.41 19.93
C LEU A 7 -16.33 -29.32 19.20
N ILE A 8 -16.12 -30.18 18.19
CA ILE A 8 -14.91 -30.15 17.35
C ILE A 8 -14.89 -28.91 16.45
N LEU A 9 -16.03 -28.50 15.90
CA LEU A 9 -16.14 -27.29 15.07
C LEU A 9 -15.89 -26.03 15.90
N PHE A 10 -16.35 -25.98 17.15
CA PHE A 10 -16.12 -24.86 18.05
C PHE A 10 -14.65 -24.78 18.52
N SER A 11 -14.00 -25.95 18.71
CA SER A 11 -12.57 -26.00 19.05
C SER A 11 -11.65 -25.53 17.94
N THR A 12 -11.99 -25.79 16.66
CA THR A 12 -11.19 -25.35 15.52
C THR A 12 -11.33 -23.85 15.22
N THR A 13 -12.47 -23.24 15.53
CA THR A 13 -12.65 -21.78 15.36
C THR A 13 -11.87 -20.98 16.41
N ILE A 14 -11.72 -21.49 17.63
CA ILE A 14 -10.92 -20.83 18.68
C ILE A 14 -9.43 -20.82 18.32
N SER A 15 -8.92 -21.86 17.66
CA SER A 15 -7.51 -21.94 17.27
C SER A 15 -7.12 -20.92 16.16
N LEU A 16 -8.07 -20.46 15.35
CA LEU A 16 -7.81 -19.46 14.30
C LEU A 16 -7.75 -18.01 14.83
N VAL A 17 -8.35 -17.76 15.98
CA VAL A 17 -8.31 -16.42 16.61
C VAL A 17 -7.01 -16.21 17.37
N SER A 18 -6.37 -17.26 17.86
CA SER A 18 -5.14 -17.18 18.67
C SER A 18 -3.89 -16.69 17.92
N ALA A 19 -3.83 -16.86 16.58
CA ALA A 19 -2.64 -16.48 15.82
C ALA A 19 -2.47 -14.96 15.70
N GLN A 20 -3.56 -14.20 15.78
CA GLN A 20 -3.55 -12.76 15.69
C GLN A 20 -3.29 -12.10 17.05
N GLU A 21 -3.66 -12.72 18.14
CA GLU A 21 -3.40 -12.25 19.50
C GLU A 21 -1.92 -12.28 19.84
N GLN A 22 -1.18 -13.29 19.40
CA GLN A 22 0.22 -13.50 19.76
C GLN A 22 1.15 -12.33 19.32
N TYR A 23 0.86 -11.67 18.20
CA TYR A 23 1.62 -10.49 17.78
C TYR A 23 1.44 -9.31 18.74
N TYR A 24 0.24 -9.18 19.30
CA TYR A 24 -0.13 -8.08 20.18
C TYR A 24 0.03 -8.42 21.66
N ASP A 25 0.60 -9.59 22.00
CA ASP A 25 0.97 -9.90 23.38
C ASP A 25 1.80 -8.73 23.94
N ASN A 26 1.53 -8.31 25.14
CA ASN A 26 2.13 -7.16 25.79
C ASN A 26 1.66 -5.77 25.30
N VAL A 27 0.64 -5.67 24.44
CA VAL A 27 -0.03 -4.41 24.16
C VAL A 27 -1.16 -4.19 25.17
N ASN A 28 -1.16 -3.03 25.83
CA ASN A 28 -2.21 -2.70 26.79
C ASN A 28 -3.45 -2.13 26.07
N PHE A 29 -4.39 -2.99 25.70
CA PHE A 29 -5.65 -2.59 25.06
C PHE A 29 -6.67 -1.90 25.98
N SER A 30 -6.36 -1.72 27.28
CA SER A 30 -7.19 -0.86 28.14
C SER A 30 -6.94 0.65 27.88
N LEU A 31 -5.86 1.00 27.20
CA LEU A 31 -5.55 2.33 26.75
C LEU A 31 -6.49 2.75 25.60
N THR A 32 -6.70 4.06 25.46
CA THR A 32 -7.52 4.63 24.37
C THR A 32 -6.84 5.85 23.73
N GLY A 33 -7.31 6.25 22.55
CA GLY A 33 -6.83 7.44 21.86
C GLY A 33 -5.33 7.46 21.63
N ILE A 34 -4.69 8.58 21.95
CA ILE A 34 -3.24 8.77 21.72
C ILE A 34 -2.39 7.81 22.54
N ALA A 35 -2.81 7.43 23.75
CA ALA A 35 -2.06 6.49 24.57
C ALA A 35 -1.99 5.11 23.89
N LEU A 36 -3.10 4.58 23.41
CA LEU A 36 -3.11 3.31 22.67
C LEU A 36 -2.33 3.42 21.35
N LYS A 37 -2.46 4.52 20.63
CA LYS A 37 -1.67 4.76 19.42
C LYS A 37 -0.17 4.67 19.69
N ASN A 38 0.31 5.30 20.76
CA ASN A 38 1.73 5.30 21.13
C ASN A 38 2.21 3.90 21.53
N GLU A 39 1.38 3.14 22.25
CA GLU A 39 1.66 1.76 22.62
C GLU A 39 1.83 0.88 21.38
N LEU A 40 0.89 0.96 20.43
CA LEU A 40 0.95 0.24 19.16
C LEU A 40 2.16 0.67 18.31
N ALA A 41 2.47 1.97 18.26
CA ALA A 41 3.65 2.47 17.56
C ALA A 41 4.94 1.91 18.17
N SER A 42 5.05 1.85 19.49
CA SER A 42 6.19 1.24 20.17
C SER A 42 6.34 -0.24 19.84
N LYS A 43 5.23 -0.98 19.80
CA LYS A 43 5.20 -2.39 19.41
C LYS A 43 5.69 -2.58 17.97
N ILE A 44 5.17 -1.79 17.02
CA ILE A 44 5.57 -1.83 15.61
C ILE A 44 7.07 -1.54 15.47
N ILE A 45 7.58 -0.49 16.12
CA ILE A 45 9.00 -0.13 16.07
C ILE A 45 9.89 -1.26 16.63
N ALA A 46 9.50 -1.85 17.76
CA ALA A 46 10.26 -2.92 18.39
C ALA A 46 10.29 -4.23 17.56
N THR A 47 9.27 -4.46 16.75
CA THR A 47 9.16 -5.69 15.94
C THR A 47 9.59 -5.48 14.47
N HIS A 48 9.81 -4.26 14.02
CA HIS A 48 10.28 -3.94 12.67
C HIS A 48 11.81 -4.15 12.59
N THR A 49 12.22 -5.41 12.52
CA THR A 49 13.64 -5.80 12.55
C THR A 49 14.30 -5.82 11.16
N ASN A 50 13.50 -5.91 10.10
CA ASN A 50 13.97 -5.96 8.71
C ASN A 50 13.56 -4.70 7.96
N MET A 51 14.46 -3.76 7.81
CA MET A 51 14.21 -2.55 7.04
C MET A 51 14.61 -2.75 5.59
N LEU A 52 13.68 -2.47 4.69
CA LEU A 52 13.94 -2.53 3.26
C LEU A 52 14.72 -1.30 2.80
N THR A 53 15.58 -1.48 1.81
CA THR A 53 16.09 -0.36 1.01
C THR A 53 15.01 0.08 0.01
N TYR A 54 15.00 1.35 -0.35
CA TYR A 54 14.07 1.81 -1.39
C TYR A 54 14.34 1.07 -2.72
N THR A 55 15.62 0.90 -3.07
CA THR A 55 16.07 0.08 -4.21
C THR A 55 17.19 -0.84 -3.75
N PRO A 56 17.13 -2.14 -3.99
CA PRO A 56 16.05 -2.88 -4.69
C PRO A 56 14.90 -3.34 -3.76
N GLY A 57 15.05 -3.24 -2.43
CA GLY A 57 14.22 -3.93 -1.45
C GLY A 57 12.71 -3.71 -1.66
N VAL A 58 12.26 -2.47 -1.87
CA VAL A 58 10.83 -2.20 -2.10
C VAL A 58 10.33 -2.72 -3.45
N TRP A 59 11.17 -2.77 -4.49
CA TRP A 59 10.77 -3.39 -5.75
C TRP A 59 10.41 -4.86 -5.57
N GLU A 60 11.27 -5.60 -4.88
CA GLU A 60 11.07 -7.03 -4.67
C GLU A 60 9.91 -7.29 -3.69
N ALA A 61 9.76 -6.46 -2.66
CA ALA A 61 8.62 -6.56 -1.76
C ALA A 61 7.29 -6.33 -2.50
N SER A 62 7.20 -5.30 -3.35
CA SER A 62 5.98 -5.00 -4.12
C SER A 62 5.57 -6.14 -5.05
N LYS A 63 6.52 -6.84 -5.65
CA LYS A 63 6.24 -8.02 -6.49
C LYS A 63 5.62 -9.19 -5.71
N ILE A 64 5.79 -9.21 -4.39
CA ILE A 64 5.26 -10.25 -3.50
C ILE A 64 3.94 -9.79 -2.87
N THR A 65 3.93 -8.58 -2.31
CA THR A 65 2.78 -8.07 -1.55
C THR A 65 1.60 -7.69 -2.43
N ASP A 66 1.88 -7.27 -3.66
CA ASP A 66 0.90 -6.78 -4.61
C ASP A 66 0.82 -7.68 -5.87
N VAL A 67 1.25 -8.94 -5.74
CA VAL A 67 1.13 -9.91 -6.83
C VAL A 67 -0.35 -10.08 -7.25
N ASN A 68 -0.59 -10.15 -8.56
CA ASN A 68 -1.91 -10.48 -9.06
C ASN A 68 -2.27 -11.93 -8.68
N PRO A 69 -3.31 -12.18 -7.88
CA PRO A 69 -3.65 -13.55 -7.45
C PRO A 69 -4.06 -14.46 -8.60
N SER A 70 -4.45 -13.91 -9.74
CA SER A 70 -4.82 -14.66 -10.95
C SER A 70 -3.65 -14.87 -11.91
N ASN A 71 -2.57 -14.10 -11.77
CA ASN A 71 -1.38 -14.19 -12.62
C ASN A 71 -0.12 -13.74 -11.86
N SER A 72 0.68 -14.68 -11.39
CA SER A 72 1.86 -14.39 -10.57
C SER A 72 2.99 -13.64 -11.30
N SER A 73 2.91 -13.47 -12.61
CA SER A 73 3.84 -12.62 -13.37
C SER A 73 3.47 -11.14 -13.39
N GLU A 74 2.38 -10.75 -12.73
CA GLU A 74 1.87 -9.39 -12.68
C GLU A 74 1.77 -8.84 -11.26
N VAL A 75 1.82 -7.51 -11.16
CA VAL A 75 1.47 -6.76 -9.95
C VAL A 75 0.13 -6.03 -10.14
N VAL A 76 -0.62 -5.88 -9.06
CA VAL A 76 -1.84 -5.07 -9.02
C VAL A 76 -1.46 -3.60 -8.82
N LEU A 77 -2.00 -2.72 -9.65
CA LEU A 77 -1.74 -1.28 -9.63
C LEU A 77 -2.80 -0.53 -8.82
N ILE A 78 -2.36 0.28 -7.85
CA ILE A 78 -3.28 0.95 -6.91
C ILE A 78 -4.29 1.89 -7.59
N TYR A 79 -3.94 2.47 -8.73
CA TYR A 79 -4.79 3.42 -9.46
C TYR A 79 -5.44 2.84 -10.70
N GLY A 80 -5.30 1.54 -10.92
CA GLY A 80 -5.94 0.83 -12.01
C GLY A 80 -7.37 0.41 -11.63
N TRP A 81 -8.28 0.43 -12.60
CA TRP A 81 -9.68 0.04 -12.38
C TRP A 81 -10.27 -0.82 -13.50
N GLU A 82 -9.60 -0.93 -14.64
CA GLU A 82 -10.08 -1.76 -15.75
C GLU A 82 -9.06 -2.86 -16.09
N GLU A 83 -9.49 -3.84 -16.89
CA GLU A 83 -8.75 -5.11 -17.07
C GLU A 83 -7.92 -5.12 -18.38
N GLY A 84 -7.52 -3.97 -18.93
CA GLY A 84 -6.71 -3.90 -20.14
C GLY A 84 -7.51 -4.20 -21.42
N SER A 85 -8.81 -3.87 -21.44
CA SER A 85 -9.68 -4.15 -22.57
C SER A 85 -9.72 -3.05 -23.63
N ASP A 86 -9.19 -1.87 -23.31
CA ASP A 86 -9.11 -0.74 -24.21
C ASP A 86 -7.66 -0.38 -24.60
N ALA A 87 -7.44 0.75 -25.26
CA ALA A 87 -6.12 1.22 -25.67
C ALA A 87 -5.43 2.13 -24.61
N GLU A 88 -6.09 2.42 -23.50
CA GLU A 88 -5.58 3.30 -22.45
C GLU A 88 -4.90 2.51 -21.35
N ILE A 89 -3.63 2.20 -21.53
CA ILE A 89 -2.83 1.35 -20.63
C ILE A 89 -2.68 1.96 -19.23
N THR A 90 -2.81 3.27 -19.08
CA THR A 90 -2.54 3.92 -17.78
C THR A 90 -3.63 3.66 -16.74
N ASN A 91 -4.78 3.09 -17.13
CA ASN A 91 -5.89 2.73 -16.25
C ASN A 91 -5.99 1.23 -15.96
N ASP A 92 -5.11 0.41 -16.54
CA ASP A 92 -5.06 -1.03 -16.29
C ASP A 92 -4.84 -1.34 -14.80
N ARG A 93 -5.55 -2.34 -14.31
CA ARG A 93 -5.42 -2.82 -12.92
C ARG A 93 -4.16 -3.60 -12.65
N THR A 94 -3.56 -4.18 -13.68
CA THR A 94 -2.38 -5.02 -13.54
C THR A 94 -1.28 -4.63 -14.52
N ARG A 95 -0.07 -5.02 -14.20
CA ARG A 95 1.09 -4.84 -15.06
C ARG A 95 2.07 -5.97 -14.85
N ASP A 96 2.73 -6.43 -15.93
CA ASP A 96 3.84 -7.38 -15.82
C ASP A 96 4.87 -6.88 -14.80
N ASN A 97 5.25 -7.73 -13.86
CA ASN A 97 6.12 -7.37 -12.75
C ASN A 97 7.55 -7.02 -13.19
N SER A 98 7.97 -7.45 -14.39
CA SER A 98 9.27 -7.07 -14.99
C SER A 98 9.30 -5.64 -15.55
N LEU A 99 8.12 -5.04 -15.78
CA LEU A 99 7.99 -3.66 -16.28
C LEU A 99 8.12 -2.61 -15.18
N GLN A 100 8.96 -2.84 -14.19
CA GLN A 100 9.30 -1.81 -13.20
C GLN A 100 10.08 -0.66 -13.83
N ASP A 101 9.83 0.57 -13.38
CA ASP A 101 10.52 1.78 -13.86
C ASP A 101 12.00 1.76 -13.43
N ASN A 102 12.86 1.43 -14.34
CA ASN A 102 14.31 1.41 -14.16
C ASN A 102 15.01 2.74 -14.55
N GLY A 103 14.22 3.80 -14.81
CA GLY A 103 14.75 5.10 -15.23
C GLY A 103 15.03 5.22 -16.73
N SER A 104 14.68 4.24 -17.54
CA SER A 104 14.91 4.25 -19.01
C SER A 104 14.03 5.26 -19.77
N GLY A 105 13.06 5.90 -19.11
CA GLY A 105 12.10 6.78 -19.76
C GLY A 105 10.90 6.06 -20.40
N ALA A 106 10.81 4.75 -20.31
CA ALA A 106 9.69 3.97 -20.82
C ALA A 106 8.35 4.43 -20.22
N SER A 107 7.28 4.40 -21.05
CA SER A 107 5.97 4.92 -20.68
C SER A 107 5.05 3.88 -20.07
N PHE A 108 5.21 2.62 -20.33
CA PHE A 108 4.27 1.57 -19.90
C PHE A 108 4.79 0.77 -18.72
N VAL A 109 5.46 1.45 -17.81
CA VAL A 109 6.08 0.85 -16.64
C VAL A 109 5.30 1.21 -15.39
N TRP A 110 5.43 0.38 -14.36
CA TRP A 110 4.94 0.69 -13.03
C TRP A 110 6.08 1.23 -12.16
N ASN A 111 5.74 2.07 -11.22
CA ASN A 111 6.66 2.55 -10.20
C ASN A 111 6.07 2.42 -8.80
N ARG A 112 6.75 2.98 -7.80
CA ARG A 112 6.38 2.88 -6.39
C ARG A 112 5.68 4.15 -5.96
N GLU A 113 4.38 4.05 -5.72
CA GLU A 113 3.58 5.13 -5.17
C GLU A 113 3.75 5.20 -3.65
N HIS A 114 4.09 6.37 -3.15
CA HIS A 114 3.91 6.68 -1.73
C HIS A 114 2.46 7.09 -1.50
N VAL A 115 1.63 6.18 -1.02
CA VAL A 115 0.20 6.45 -0.75
C VAL A 115 0.04 7.67 0.15
N PHE A 116 0.80 7.73 1.24
CA PHE A 116 1.05 8.98 1.95
C PHE A 116 2.30 9.64 1.38
N SER A 117 2.12 10.77 0.71
CA SER A 117 3.20 11.45 -0.02
C SER A 117 4.31 11.90 0.91
N LYS A 118 5.57 11.57 0.57
CA LYS A 118 6.75 11.91 1.37
C LYS A 118 6.85 13.39 1.71
N SER A 119 6.52 14.26 0.75
CA SER A 119 6.62 15.71 0.89
C SER A 119 5.55 16.32 1.79
N LEU A 120 4.50 15.58 2.13
CA LEU A 120 3.46 16.02 3.06
C LEU A 120 3.78 15.69 4.52
N ALA A 121 4.79 14.87 4.75
CA ALA A 121 5.26 14.57 6.11
C ALA A 121 6.12 15.71 6.67
N SER A 122 6.04 15.92 7.98
CA SER A 122 6.92 16.82 8.71
C SER A 122 7.44 16.11 9.98
N PRO A 123 8.72 15.78 10.05
CA PRO A 123 9.74 15.90 9.01
C PRO A 123 9.45 15.04 7.78
N ALA A 124 10.04 15.39 6.61
CA ALA A 124 9.87 14.61 5.39
C ALA A 124 10.35 13.15 5.56
N LEU A 125 9.66 12.21 4.92
CA LEU A 125 10.05 10.80 4.99
C LEU A 125 11.39 10.59 4.30
N ILE A 126 12.37 10.09 5.05
CA ILE A 126 13.68 9.68 4.53
C ILE A 126 13.63 8.24 4.01
N GLY A 127 14.59 7.85 3.20
CA GLY A 127 14.71 6.52 2.58
C GLY A 127 14.50 6.62 1.07
N GLN A 128 15.60 6.73 0.32
CA GLN A 128 15.63 6.77 -1.15
C GLN A 128 16.89 6.05 -1.64
N GLY A 129 16.88 5.64 -2.90
CA GLY A 129 17.99 4.89 -3.47
C GLY A 129 18.23 3.61 -2.67
N ASN A 130 19.43 3.42 -2.19
CA ASN A 130 19.83 2.27 -1.38
C ASN A 130 19.67 2.51 0.14
N SER A 131 19.11 3.65 0.55
CA SER A 131 18.90 3.95 1.97
C SER A 131 17.62 3.33 2.51
N GLN A 132 17.59 3.17 3.82
CA GLN A 132 16.45 2.67 4.59
C GLN A 132 15.80 3.82 5.36
N GLY A 133 14.53 3.67 5.66
CA GLY A 133 13.79 4.67 6.43
C GLY A 133 12.29 4.66 6.12
N PRO A 134 11.52 5.57 6.70
CA PRO A 134 10.07 5.63 6.48
C PRO A 134 9.66 5.83 5.01
N GLY A 135 10.54 6.41 4.19
CA GLY A 135 10.33 6.55 2.74
C GLY A 135 10.52 5.25 1.95
N SER A 136 11.03 4.19 2.57
CA SER A 136 11.16 2.84 1.99
C SER A 136 10.28 1.81 2.72
N ASP A 137 9.30 2.26 3.49
CA ASP A 137 8.35 1.37 4.18
C ASP A 137 7.34 0.80 3.17
N ALA A 138 7.38 -0.52 2.98
CA ALA A 138 6.48 -1.22 2.07
C ALA A 138 5.00 -1.10 2.44
N HIS A 139 4.64 -0.76 3.70
CA HIS A 139 3.26 -0.49 4.07
C HIS A 139 2.71 0.79 3.44
N ASN A 140 3.59 1.75 3.14
CA ASN A 140 3.23 3.01 2.48
C ASN A 140 3.49 2.99 0.97
N LEU A 141 4.05 1.92 0.43
CA LEU A 141 4.45 1.85 -0.98
C LEU A 141 3.61 0.81 -1.71
N ARG A 142 3.08 1.19 -2.87
CA ARG A 142 2.28 0.31 -3.74
C ARG A 142 2.72 0.47 -5.19
N PRO A 143 2.64 -0.58 -6.00
CA PRO A 143 2.77 -0.45 -7.44
C PRO A 143 1.71 0.51 -7.99
N ALA A 144 2.11 1.39 -8.88
CA ALA A 144 1.22 2.29 -9.59
C ALA A 144 1.71 2.46 -11.04
N ASP A 145 0.80 2.67 -11.98
CA ASP A 145 1.20 3.13 -13.30
C ASP A 145 2.00 4.43 -13.17
N LYS A 146 3.14 4.53 -13.84
CA LYS A 146 4.07 5.65 -13.74
C LYS A 146 3.41 6.98 -14.11
N THR A 147 2.58 6.98 -15.14
CA THR A 147 1.89 8.19 -15.63
C THR A 147 0.83 8.63 -14.63
N ARG A 148 0.05 7.67 -14.09
CA ARG A 148 -0.95 7.95 -13.05
C ARG A 148 -0.29 8.48 -11.78
N ASN A 149 0.76 7.85 -11.33
CA ASN A 149 1.51 8.30 -10.17
C ASN A 149 2.04 9.73 -10.38
N SER A 150 2.63 10.01 -11.53
CA SER A 150 3.11 11.37 -11.86
C SER A 150 1.96 12.39 -11.91
N THR A 151 0.79 12.01 -12.43
CA THR A 151 -0.40 12.87 -12.48
C THR A 151 -0.95 13.12 -11.09
N ARG A 152 -1.02 12.09 -10.25
CA ARG A 152 -1.46 12.21 -8.85
C ARG A 152 -0.52 13.12 -8.07
N SER A 153 0.79 13.04 -8.29
CA SER A 153 1.79 13.84 -7.58
C SER A 153 1.67 13.71 -6.06
N ASN A 154 1.72 14.81 -5.32
CA ASN A 154 1.54 14.85 -3.87
C ASN A 154 0.17 15.41 -3.43
N TYR A 155 -0.79 15.45 -4.33
CA TYR A 155 -2.13 15.91 -3.98
C TYR A 155 -2.80 14.97 -2.98
N LYS A 156 -3.57 15.54 -2.06
CA LYS A 156 -4.39 14.77 -1.13
C LYS A 156 -5.51 14.04 -1.85
N PHE A 157 -5.90 12.90 -1.33
CA PHE A 157 -7.08 12.20 -1.83
C PHE A 157 -8.36 12.95 -1.45
N ALA A 158 -9.33 12.96 -2.37
CA ALA A 158 -10.66 13.52 -2.14
C ALA A 158 -11.68 12.85 -3.03
N SER A 159 -12.96 12.99 -2.68
CA SER A 159 -14.03 12.64 -3.59
C SER A 159 -14.06 13.60 -4.76
N GLY A 160 -14.30 13.08 -5.96
CA GLY A 160 -14.37 13.86 -7.18
C GLY A 160 -15.32 13.25 -8.19
N SER A 161 -15.46 13.92 -9.33
CA SER A 161 -16.21 13.44 -10.49
C SER A 161 -15.53 13.88 -11.77
N GLY A 162 -15.77 13.19 -12.86
CA GLY A 162 -15.21 13.53 -14.17
C GLY A 162 -14.82 12.29 -14.98
N ASN A 163 -14.18 12.52 -16.11
CA ASN A 163 -13.64 11.43 -16.93
C ASN A 163 -12.40 10.83 -16.24
N SER A 164 -12.49 9.56 -15.91
CA SER A 164 -11.45 8.84 -15.19
C SER A 164 -10.30 8.33 -16.06
N SER A 165 -10.39 8.36 -17.39
CA SER A 165 -9.36 7.77 -18.25
C SER A 165 -8.01 8.47 -18.13
N ARG A 166 -7.98 9.80 -18.13
CA ARG A 166 -6.76 10.60 -17.92
C ARG A 166 -6.96 11.82 -17.06
N SER A 167 -8.20 12.20 -16.79
CA SER A 167 -8.45 13.44 -16.08
C SER A 167 -8.18 13.29 -14.62
N SER A 168 -7.39 14.18 -14.10
CA SER A 168 -7.39 14.49 -12.70
C SER A 168 -8.58 15.38 -12.41
N VAL A 169 -9.48 14.94 -11.59
CA VAL A 169 -10.43 15.85 -10.96
C VAL A 169 -9.68 16.58 -9.85
N THR A 170 -9.54 17.88 -9.98
CA THR A 170 -8.98 18.70 -8.91
C THR A 170 -10.11 19.16 -8.02
N TYR A 171 -10.03 18.83 -6.75
CA TYR A 171 -10.96 19.27 -5.72
C TYR A 171 -10.18 20.04 -4.64
N ASN A 172 -10.70 21.18 -4.24
CA ASN A 172 -10.18 21.90 -3.08
C ASN A 172 -10.73 21.26 -1.82
N GLY A 173 -9.88 20.63 -1.04
CA GLY A 173 -10.24 20.08 0.25
C GLY A 173 -10.73 21.17 1.22
N PRO A 174 -11.31 20.77 2.36
CA PRO A 174 -11.82 21.72 3.36
C PRO A 174 -10.76 22.67 3.91
N ASP A 175 -9.50 22.31 3.81
CA ASP A 175 -8.34 23.12 4.21
C ASP A 175 -7.79 23.99 3.07
N GLY A 176 -8.47 24.07 1.93
CA GLY A 176 -8.04 24.79 0.74
C GLY A 176 -6.92 24.12 -0.05
N ALA A 177 -6.47 22.94 0.35
CA ALA A 177 -5.43 22.22 -0.36
C ALA A 177 -5.97 21.62 -1.67
N ASN A 178 -5.16 21.67 -2.73
CA ASN A 178 -5.46 20.95 -3.97
C ASN A 178 -5.47 19.44 -3.71
N THR A 179 -6.53 18.79 -4.16
CA THR A 179 -6.73 17.34 -4.02
C THR A 179 -7.03 16.74 -5.39
N ARG A 180 -6.80 15.44 -5.51
CA ARG A 180 -7.17 14.66 -6.71
C ARG A 180 -7.87 13.38 -6.26
N GLY A 181 -9.01 13.10 -6.87
CA GLY A 181 -9.74 11.85 -6.69
C GLY A 181 -9.39 10.84 -7.74
#